data_a2630802c5e2816738f29a1c6746fc4f
#
_entry.id   a2630802c5e2816738f29a1c6746fc4f
#
_cell.length_a   1.000
_cell.length_b   1.000
_cell.length_c   1.000
_cell.angle_alpha   90.00
_cell.angle_beta   90.00
_cell.angle_gamma   90.00
#
_symmetry.space_group_name_H-M   'P 1'
#
loop_
_entity.id
_entity.type
_entity.pdbx_description
1 polymer ?
#
loop_
_entity_poly.entity_id
_entity_poly.type
_entity_poly.pdbx_seq_one_letter_code
_entity_poly.pdbx_strand_id
1 'polypeptide(L)'
;MNFSAWAIRKPTPSVLLFFMITVAGLVAFQKLGVQSFPNMELPAVTVTASLPGASPEQLEAEVARPIEDSIATIGGVRHVTTTINDGVVNMMVDFAFGKDLQEALTDARDAVSRIRSTLPEDMQEPVVARVEMAGAPILTYTVSAANMDEADLSWFVDDVIS
;
A
#
# COMPACT_ATOMS: atom_id res chain seq x y z
N MET A 1 55.12 7.64 12.88
CA MET A 1 54.81 9.08 12.67
C MET A 1 53.62 9.42 13.54
N ASN A 2 53.80 10.30 14.54
CA ASN A 2 52.72 10.67 15.46
C ASN A 2 51.88 11.76 14.82
N PHE A 3 50.71 11.39 14.29
CA PHE A 3 49.78 12.27 13.60
C PHE A 3 49.36 13.46 14.49
N SER A 4 49.19 13.19 15.80
CA SER A 4 48.84 14.20 16.78
C SER A 4 49.92 15.28 16.93
N ALA A 5 51.20 14.89 16.97
CA ALA A 5 52.31 15.84 17.10
C ALA A 5 52.48 16.71 15.84
N TRP A 6 52.15 16.16 14.66
CA TRP A 6 52.20 16.88 13.40
C TRP A 6 51.06 17.94 13.33
N ALA A 7 49.82 17.57 13.77
CA ALA A 7 48.66 18.46 13.81
C ALA A 7 48.87 19.65 14.76
N ILE A 8 49.56 19.44 15.88
CA ILE A 8 49.88 20.52 16.83
C ILE A 8 50.92 21.48 16.26
N ARG A 9 51.91 20.98 15.56
CA ARG A 9 52.98 21.81 14.96
C ARG A 9 52.54 22.60 13.71
N LYS A 10 51.53 22.11 12.99
CA LYS A 10 50.98 22.79 11.81
C LYS A 10 49.44 22.83 11.90
N PRO A 11 48.87 23.80 12.60
CA PRO A 11 47.42 23.86 12.85
C PRO A 11 46.61 24.18 11.59
N THR A 12 47.21 24.86 10.60
CA THR A 12 46.50 25.30 9.38
C THR A 12 45.84 24.17 8.60
N PRO A 13 46.52 23.03 8.30
CA PRO A 13 45.89 21.91 7.61
C PRO A 13 44.77 21.26 8.40
N SER A 14 44.93 21.18 9.74
CA SER A 14 43.92 20.56 10.61
C SER A 14 42.65 21.40 10.68
N VAL A 15 42.79 22.73 10.77
CA VAL A 15 41.65 23.68 10.74
C VAL A 15 40.95 23.66 9.41
N LEU A 16 41.70 23.62 8.31
CA LEU A 16 41.15 23.57 6.95
C LEU A 16 40.38 22.27 6.68
N LEU A 17 40.93 21.14 7.16
CA LEU A 17 40.27 19.83 7.08
C LEU A 17 38.95 19.86 7.89
N PHE A 18 38.97 20.39 9.11
CA PHE A 18 37.78 20.50 9.94
C PHE A 18 36.70 21.34 9.24
N PHE A 19 37.06 22.50 8.71
CA PHE A 19 36.14 23.36 7.98
C PHE A 19 35.53 22.66 6.75
N MET A 20 36.36 21.94 6.00
CA MET A 20 35.92 21.18 4.81
C MET A 20 34.92 20.08 5.18
N ILE A 21 35.19 19.32 6.27
CA ILE A 21 34.28 18.28 6.75
C ILE A 21 32.95 18.90 7.26
N THR A 22 33.04 20.06 7.94
CA THR A 22 31.83 20.77 8.43
C THR A 22 30.96 21.23 7.27
N VAL A 23 31.55 21.82 6.24
CA VAL A 23 30.82 22.25 5.03
C VAL A 23 30.24 21.04 4.30
N ALA A 24 31.00 19.97 4.15
CA ALA A 24 30.52 18.72 3.54
C ALA A 24 29.36 18.12 4.33
N GLY A 25 29.44 18.15 5.67
CA GLY A 25 28.36 17.67 6.54
C GLY A 25 27.08 18.50 6.39
N LEU A 26 27.19 19.84 6.32
CA LEU A 26 26.04 20.71 6.09
C LEU A 26 25.36 20.47 4.73
N VAL A 27 26.16 20.29 3.68
CA VAL A 27 25.64 19.96 2.34
C VAL A 27 24.98 18.58 2.32
N ALA A 28 25.59 17.59 2.99
CA ALA A 28 25.00 16.25 3.11
C ALA A 28 23.69 16.28 3.89
N PHE A 29 23.63 17.07 4.97
CA PHE A 29 22.42 17.23 5.77
C PHE A 29 21.24 17.80 4.96
N GLN A 30 21.49 18.78 4.10
CA GLN A 30 20.45 19.35 3.23
C GLN A 30 19.92 18.37 2.18
N LYS A 31 20.71 17.34 1.84
CA LYS A 31 20.32 16.28 0.90
C LYS A 31 19.65 15.07 1.56
N LEU A 32 19.57 15.05 2.89
CA LEU A 32 18.81 13.99 3.57
C LEU A 32 17.32 14.19 3.28
N GLY A 33 16.74 13.25 2.57
CA GLY A 33 15.28 13.15 2.42
C GLY A 33 14.66 12.77 3.77
N VAL A 34 13.75 13.60 4.26
CA VAL A 34 12.96 13.26 5.46
C VAL A 34 11.79 12.40 4.98
N GLN A 35 11.80 11.13 5.35
CA GLN A 35 10.62 10.27 5.19
C GLN A 35 9.80 10.33 6.47
N SER A 36 8.55 10.78 6.37
CA SER A 36 7.63 10.84 7.50
C SER A 36 7.20 9.45 8.00
N PHE A 37 7.21 8.47 7.10
CA PHE A 37 6.95 7.06 7.42
C PHE A 37 8.03 6.20 6.78
N PRO A 38 8.59 5.22 7.50
CA PRO A 38 9.42 4.20 6.85
C PRO A 38 8.55 3.44 5.84
N ASN A 39 9.15 3.03 4.72
CA ASN A 39 8.49 2.13 3.78
C ASN A 39 8.24 0.78 4.47
N MET A 40 7.16 0.69 5.23
CA MET A 40 6.68 -0.58 5.78
C MET A 40 5.73 -1.16 4.74
N GLU A 41 6.22 -2.07 3.96
CA GLU A 41 5.38 -2.92 3.14
C GLU A 41 4.67 -3.89 4.09
N LEU A 42 3.41 -3.61 4.40
CA LEU A 42 2.55 -4.58 5.05
C LEU A 42 2.19 -5.61 3.97
N PRO A 43 2.61 -6.88 4.13
CA PRO A 43 2.25 -7.91 3.17
C PRO A 43 0.76 -8.24 3.34
N ALA A 44 -0.08 -7.47 2.68
CA ALA A 44 -1.53 -7.64 2.68
C ALA A 44 -2.07 -7.70 1.26
N VAL A 45 -3.02 -8.60 1.06
CA VAL A 45 -3.73 -8.82 -0.21
C VAL A 45 -5.22 -8.64 0.02
N THR A 46 -5.89 -7.97 -0.92
CA THR A 46 -7.36 -7.87 -0.93
C THR A 46 -7.95 -8.82 -1.94
N VAL A 47 -9.05 -9.46 -1.56
CA VAL A 47 -9.89 -10.26 -2.45
C VAL A 47 -11.27 -9.63 -2.47
N THR A 48 -11.72 -9.21 -3.65
CA THR A 48 -13.06 -8.65 -3.85
C THR A 48 -13.86 -9.60 -4.73
N ALA A 49 -15.01 -10.02 -4.23
CA ALA A 49 -15.95 -10.86 -4.95
C ALA A 49 -17.32 -10.19 -5.01
N SER A 50 -18.00 -10.22 -6.15
CA SER A 50 -19.29 -9.59 -6.34
C SER A 50 -20.33 -10.59 -6.87
N LEU A 51 -21.47 -10.65 -6.18
CA LEU A 51 -22.65 -11.41 -6.58
C LEU A 51 -23.86 -10.48 -6.50
N PRO A 52 -24.21 -9.77 -7.56
CA PRO A 52 -25.29 -8.80 -7.57
C PRO A 52 -26.63 -9.40 -7.16
N GLY A 53 -27.33 -8.75 -6.25
CA GLY A 53 -28.65 -9.18 -5.79
C GLY A 53 -28.66 -10.23 -4.69
N ALA A 54 -27.48 -10.70 -4.24
CA ALA A 54 -27.39 -11.61 -3.10
C ALA A 54 -27.48 -10.86 -1.77
N SER A 55 -28.17 -11.46 -0.79
CA SER A 55 -28.19 -10.93 0.57
C SER A 55 -26.85 -11.14 1.28
N PRO A 56 -26.56 -10.36 2.34
CA PRO A 56 -25.31 -10.54 3.11
C PRO A 56 -25.16 -11.96 3.67
N GLU A 57 -26.23 -12.59 4.14
CA GLU A 57 -26.20 -13.95 4.68
C GLU A 57 -25.87 -14.98 3.59
N GLN A 58 -26.41 -14.78 2.39
CA GLN A 58 -26.10 -15.63 1.25
C GLN A 58 -24.64 -15.47 0.82
N LEU A 59 -24.17 -14.22 0.73
CA LEU A 59 -22.76 -13.94 0.42
C LEU A 59 -21.80 -14.54 1.45
N GLU A 60 -22.15 -14.51 2.72
CA GLU A 60 -21.35 -15.14 3.77
C GLU A 60 -21.23 -16.65 3.55
N ALA A 61 -22.35 -17.31 3.32
CA ALA A 61 -22.38 -18.78 3.25
C ALA A 61 -21.82 -19.33 1.94
N GLU A 62 -22.15 -18.71 0.80
CA GLU A 62 -21.84 -19.23 -0.54
C GLU A 62 -20.55 -18.67 -1.15
N VAL A 63 -20.08 -17.51 -0.67
CA VAL A 63 -18.90 -16.84 -1.23
C VAL A 63 -17.80 -16.65 -0.19
N ALA A 64 -18.09 -15.98 0.93
CA ALA A 64 -17.07 -15.60 1.89
C ALA A 64 -16.39 -16.80 2.54
N ARG A 65 -17.18 -17.71 3.14
CA ARG A 65 -16.64 -18.89 3.84
C ARG A 65 -15.80 -19.81 2.94
N PRO A 66 -16.25 -20.21 1.74
CA PRO A 66 -15.41 -21.02 0.86
C PRO A 66 -14.09 -20.35 0.49
N ILE A 67 -14.09 -19.02 0.26
CA ILE A 67 -12.87 -18.26 -0.04
C ILE A 67 -11.97 -18.19 1.20
N GLU A 68 -12.50 -17.89 2.39
CA GLU A 68 -11.77 -17.86 3.64
C GLU A 68 -11.09 -19.21 3.94
N ASP A 69 -11.83 -20.31 3.82
CA ASP A 69 -11.31 -21.65 4.05
C ASP A 69 -10.16 -21.98 3.09
N SER A 70 -10.27 -21.57 1.83
CA SER A 70 -9.21 -21.78 0.85
C SER A 70 -7.98 -20.94 1.16
N ILE A 71 -8.16 -19.66 1.50
CA ILE A 71 -7.08 -18.71 1.84
C ILE A 71 -6.39 -19.12 3.14
N ALA A 72 -7.12 -19.61 4.13
CA ALA A 72 -6.56 -20.05 5.41
C ALA A 72 -5.54 -21.20 5.25
N THR A 73 -5.56 -21.93 4.13
CA THR A 73 -4.56 -22.96 3.83
C THR A 73 -3.20 -22.42 3.37
N ILE A 74 -3.12 -21.13 3.04
CA ILE A 74 -1.89 -20.50 2.53
C ILE A 74 -0.90 -20.29 3.68
N GLY A 75 0.35 -20.70 3.46
CA GLY A 75 1.41 -20.50 4.44
C GLY A 75 1.70 -19.02 4.70
N GLY A 76 1.73 -18.65 6.00
CA GLY A 76 2.06 -17.30 6.42
C GLY A 76 0.87 -16.35 6.58
N VAL A 77 -0.35 -16.79 6.35
CA VAL A 77 -1.56 -16.01 6.68
C VAL A 77 -1.66 -15.83 8.20
N ARG A 78 -1.89 -14.59 8.65
CA ARG A 78 -2.06 -14.22 10.07
C ARG A 78 -3.50 -13.89 10.41
N HIS A 79 -4.10 -13.02 9.60
CA HIS A 79 -5.48 -12.59 9.79
C HIS A 79 -6.19 -12.51 8.44
N VAL A 80 -7.46 -12.87 8.44
CA VAL A 80 -8.39 -12.62 7.36
C VAL A 80 -9.52 -11.78 7.93
N THR A 81 -9.74 -10.61 7.36
CA THR A 81 -10.83 -9.72 7.75
C THR A 81 -11.80 -9.61 6.59
N THR A 82 -13.03 -10.03 6.78
CA THR A 82 -14.06 -10.02 5.76
C THR A 82 -15.11 -8.96 6.07
N THR A 83 -15.40 -8.13 5.09
CA THR A 83 -16.48 -7.16 5.12
C THR A 83 -17.48 -7.49 4.02
N ILE A 84 -18.72 -7.70 4.40
CA ILE A 84 -19.81 -8.05 3.49
C ILE A 84 -20.77 -6.87 3.41
N ASN A 85 -21.00 -6.39 2.19
CA ASN A 85 -22.01 -5.40 1.86
C ASN A 85 -22.97 -6.00 0.84
N ASP A 86 -24.08 -5.29 0.55
CA ASP A 86 -25.05 -5.77 -0.43
C ASP A 86 -24.39 -6.09 -1.78
N GLY A 87 -24.38 -7.35 -2.16
CA GLY A 87 -23.82 -7.84 -3.42
C GLY A 87 -22.30 -7.88 -3.50
N VAL A 88 -21.53 -7.49 -2.48
CA VAL A 88 -20.06 -7.44 -2.53
C VAL A 88 -19.42 -7.96 -1.24
N VAL A 89 -18.42 -8.81 -1.40
CA VAL A 89 -17.53 -9.30 -0.34
C VAL A 89 -16.14 -8.71 -0.55
N ASN A 90 -15.61 -8.05 0.46
CA ASN A 90 -14.23 -7.58 0.50
C ASN A 90 -13.48 -8.29 1.61
N MET A 91 -12.43 -9.02 1.26
CA MET A 91 -11.55 -9.68 2.22
C MET A 91 -10.18 -9.02 2.20
N MET A 92 -9.64 -8.73 3.38
CA MET A 92 -8.26 -8.35 3.57
C MET A 92 -7.53 -9.50 4.22
N VAL A 93 -6.45 -9.94 3.60
CA VAL A 93 -5.61 -11.06 4.04
C VAL A 93 -4.25 -10.52 4.43
N ASP A 94 -3.94 -10.58 5.71
CA ASP A 94 -2.67 -10.14 6.27
C ASP A 94 -1.71 -11.32 6.38
N PHE A 95 -0.51 -11.16 5.86
CA PHE A 95 0.55 -12.16 5.94
C PHE A 95 1.59 -11.82 7.00
N ALA A 96 2.39 -12.80 7.39
CA ALA A 96 3.50 -12.60 8.30
C ALA A 96 4.57 -11.71 7.66
N PHE A 97 5.23 -10.87 8.48
CA PHE A 97 6.35 -10.06 8.03
C PHE A 97 7.45 -10.93 7.42
N GLY A 98 7.95 -10.52 6.25
CA GLY A 98 8.97 -11.26 5.51
C GLY A 98 8.43 -12.20 4.43
N LYS A 99 7.11 -12.40 4.33
CA LYS A 99 6.51 -13.06 3.17
C LYS A 99 6.61 -12.11 1.97
N ASP A 100 7.10 -12.62 0.85
CA ASP A 100 7.14 -11.86 -0.39
C ASP A 100 5.73 -11.53 -0.88
N LEU A 101 5.46 -10.26 -1.18
CA LEU A 101 4.13 -9.79 -1.54
C LEU A 101 3.66 -10.36 -2.88
N GLN A 102 4.57 -10.60 -3.83
CA GLN A 102 4.24 -11.21 -5.12
C GLN A 102 3.89 -12.70 -4.96
N GLU A 103 4.63 -13.40 -4.10
CA GLU A 103 4.31 -14.78 -3.74
C GLU A 103 2.95 -14.86 -3.04
N ALA A 104 2.69 -14.00 -2.05
CA ALA A 104 1.41 -13.92 -1.36
C ALA A 104 0.24 -13.65 -2.31
N LEU A 105 0.42 -12.73 -3.27
CA LEU A 105 -0.58 -12.42 -4.30
C LEU A 105 -0.86 -13.63 -5.21
N THR A 106 0.19 -14.34 -5.62
CA THR A 106 0.07 -15.53 -6.49
C THR A 106 -0.62 -16.66 -5.73
N ASP A 107 -0.19 -16.94 -4.49
CA ASP A 107 -0.80 -17.96 -3.63
C ASP A 107 -2.30 -17.68 -3.40
N ALA A 108 -2.67 -16.41 -3.16
CA ALA A 108 -4.06 -16.02 -2.96
C ALA A 108 -4.89 -16.20 -4.24
N ARG A 109 -4.37 -15.80 -5.41
CA ARG A 109 -5.03 -16.04 -6.70
C ARG A 109 -5.25 -17.52 -6.98
N ASP A 110 -4.23 -18.33 -6.74
CA ASP A 110 -4.30 -19.78 -6.93
C ASP A 110 -5.31 -20.42 -5.99
N ALA A 111 -5.37 -19.96 -4.73
CA ALA A 111 -6.34 -20.44 -3.76
C ALA A 111 -7.78 -20.14 -4.19
N VAL A 112 -8.05 -18.91 -4.62
CA VAL A 112 -9.38 -18.50 -5.12
C VAL A 112 -9.73 -19.24 -6.41
N SER A 113 -8.79 -19.40 -7.33
CA SER A 113 -9.01 -20.10 -8.61
C SER A 113 -9.35 -21.59 -8.41
N ARG A 114 -8.72 -22.25 -7.43
CA ARG A 114 -9.00 -23.67 -7.12
C ARG A 114 -10.44 -23.93 -6.72
N ILE A 115 -11.07 -22.98 -6.05
CA ILE A 115 -12.46 -23.14 -5.57
C ILE A 115 -13.49 -22.51 -6.50
N ARG A 116 -13.07 -21.95 -7.64
CA ARG A 116 -13.99 -21.23 -8.56
C ARG A 116 -15.21 -22.07 -8.96
N SER A 117 -15.03 -23.40 -9.10
CA SER A 117 -16.12 -24.30 -9.46
C SER A 117 -17.12 -24.58 -8.32
N THR A 118 -16.78 -24.23 -7.08
CA THR A 118 -17.68 -24.34 -5.91
C THR A 118 -18.42 -23.05 -5.61
N LEU A 119 -18.04 -21.95 -6.24
CA LEU A 119 -18.68 -20.64 -6.10
C LEU A 119 -19.85 -20.52 -7.08
N PRO A 120 -20.83 -19.65 -6.79
CA PRO A 120 -21.98 -19.42 -7.66
C PRO A 120 -21.57 -19.04 -9.09
N GLU A 121 -22.27 -19.58 -10.10
CA GLU A 121 -21.99 -19.32 -11.52
C GLU A 121 -22.24 -17.85 -11.90
N ASP A 122 -23.26 -17.24 -11.28
CA ASP A 122 -23.64 -15.82 -11.52
C ASP A 122 -22.67 -14.82 -10.84
N MET A 123 -21.70 -15.30 -10.06
CA MET A 123 -20.72 -14.45 -9.40
C MET A 123 -19.72 -13.93 -10.42
N GLN A 124 -19.44 -12.61 -10.34
CA GLN A 124 -18.36 -12.00 -11.10
C GLN A 124 -17.00 -12.60 -10.69
N GLU A 125 -16.04 -12.59 -11.62
CA GLU A 125 -14.71 -13.12 -11.34
C GLU A 125 -14.08 -12.38 -10.15
N PRO A 126 -13.64 -13.11 -9.10
CA PRO A 126 -13.01 -12.49 -7.94
C PRO A 126 -11.72 -11.77 -8.32
N VAL A 127 -11.58 -10.54 -7.86
CA VAL A 127 -10.38 -9.72 -8.08
C VAL A 127 -9.45 -9.85 -6.88
N VAL A 128 -8.23 -10.30 -7.12
CA VAL A 128 -7.18 -10.38 -6.10
C VAL A 128 -6.13 -9.34 -6.40
N ALA A 129 -5.94 -8.39 -5.47
CA ALA A 129 -5.03 -7.27 -5.59
C ALA A 129 -4.17 -7.10 -4.34
N ARG A 130 -3.00 -6.51 -4.49
CA ARG A 130 -2.17 -6.09 -3.34
C ARG A 130 -2.74 -4.83 -2.72
N VAL A 131 -2.58 -4.70 -1.40
CA VAL A 131 -2.89 -3.45 -0.71
C VAL A 131 -1.74 -2.47 -0.95
N GLU A 132 -1.99 -1.42 -1.70
CA GLU A 132 -1.04 -0.32 -1.87
C GLU A 132 -1.37 0.78 -0.85
N MET A 133 -0.53 0.94 0.18
CA MET A 133 -0.66 2.06 1.11
C MET A 133 -0.21 3.41 0.51
N ALA A 134 0.25 3.40 -0.74
CA ALA A 134 0.77 4.57 -1.45
C ALA A 134 -0.31 5.52 -1.99
N GLY A 135 -1.59 5.29 -1.67
CA GLY A 135 -2.71 6.07 -2.19
C GLY A 135 -3.24 7.18 -1.29
N ALA A 136 -2.52 7.57 -0.22
CA ALA A 136 -2.94 8.77 0.50
C ALA A 136 -2.78 9.99 -0.41
N PRO A 137 -3.83 10.81 -0.61
CA PRO A 137 -3.73 12.00 -1.45
C PRO A 137 -2.63 12.90 -0.90
N ILE A 138 -1.62 13.17 -1.72
CA ILE A 138 -0.49 14.04 -1.37
C ILE A 138 -0.97 15.49 -1.26
N LEU A 139 -2.04 15.81 -1.98
CA LEU A 139 -2.59 17.15 -2.04
C LEU A 139 -4.10 17.09 -2.31
N THR A 140 -4.87 17.83 -1.54
CA THR A 140 -6.32 17.97 -1.74
C THR A 140 -6.63 19.43 -2.04
N TYR A 141 -7.22 19.69 -3.19
CA TYR A 141 -7.68 21.02 -3.57
C TYR A 141 -9.18 21.15 -3.38
N THR A 142 -9.62 22.29 -2.88
CA THR A 142 -11.03 22.66 -2.92
C THR A 142 -11.21 23.68 -4.05
N VAL A 143 -12.03 23.34 -5.01
CA VAL A 143 -12.35 24.22 -6.13
C VAL A 143 -13.74 24.79 -5.92
N SER A 144 -13.89 26.10 -6.05
CA SER A 144 -15.18 26.78 -6.01
C SER A 144 -15.30 27.78 -7.15
N ALA A 145 -16.45 27.85 -7.78
CA ALA A 145 -16.76 28.86 -8.81
C ALA A 145 -18.09 29.53 -8.49
N ALA A 146 -18.10 30.88 -8.60
CA ALA A 146 -19.30 31.66 -8.33
C ALA A 146 -20.32 31.66 -9.49
N ASN A 147 -19.88 31.27 -10.69
CA ASN A 147 -20.64 31.38 -11.94
C ASN A 147 -20.95 30.03 -12.60
N MET A 148 -20.72 28.91 -11.90
CA MET A 148 -20.98 27.56 -12.40
C MET A 148 -21.84 26.81 -11.39
N ASP A 149 -22.75 25.97 -11.89
CA ASP A 149 -23.47 25.01 -11.06
C ASP A 149 -22.53 23.87 -10.63
N GLU A 150 -22.85 23.15 -9.56
CA GLU A 150 -22.03 22.06 -9.01
C GLU A 150 -21.74 20.96 -10.05
N ALA A 151 -22.71 20.66 -10.90
CA ALA A 151 -22.56 19.68 -11.96
C ALA A 151 -21.56 20.12 -13.03
N ASP A 152 -21.64 21.38 -13.47
CA ASP A 152 -20.75 21.98 -14.45
C ASP A 152 -19.31 22.12 -13.90
N LEU A 153 -19.19 22.46 -12.62
CA LEU A 153 -17.90 22.56 -11.94
C LEU A 153 -17.24 21.18 -11.82
N SER A 154 -18.00 20.15 -11.47
CA SER A 154 -17.48 18.77 -11.38
C SER A 154 -17.00 18.28 -12.74
N TRP A 155 -17.75 18.51 -13.80
CA TRP A 155 -17.36 18.15 -15.15
C TRP A 155 -16.10 18.90 -15.61
N PHE A 156 -16.00 20.20 -15.31
CA PHE A 156 -14.83 21.02 -15.64
C PHE A 156 -13.57 20.54 -14.92
N VAL A 157 -13.68 20.15 -13.65
CA VAL A 157 -12.55 19.63 -12.87
C VAL A 157 -12.08 18.28 -13.43
N ASP A 158 -13.00 17.41 -13.82
CA ASP A 158 -12.69 16.08 -14.36
C ASP A 158 -12.06 16.16 -15.77
N ASP A 159 -12.54 17.08 -16.63
CA ASP A 159 -12.07 17.21 -18.02
C ASP A 159 -10.78 18.05 -18.18
N VAL A 160 -10.55 19.04 -17.31
CA VAL A 160 -9.47 20.04 -17.49
C VAL A 160 -8.34 19.87 -16.47
N ILE A 161 -8.60 19.35 -15.27
CA ILE A 161 -7.64 19.33 -14.17
C ILE A 161 -7.17 17.90 -13.85
N SER A 162 -7.93 16.87 -14.17
CA SER A 162 -7.59 15.45 -14.05
C SER A 162 -6.78 14.99 -15.25
#